data_949d5215fb715a08d84af4b038725a87
#
_entry.id   949d5215fb715a08d84af4b038725a87
#
_cell.length_a   1.000
_cell.length_b   1.000
_cell.length_c   1.000
_cell.angle_alpha   90.00
_cell.angle_beta   90.00
_cell.angle_gamma   90.00
#
_symmetry.space_group_name_H-M   'P 1'
#
loop_
_entity.id
_entity.type
_entity.pdbx_description
1 polymer ?
#
loop_
_entity_poly.entity_id
_entity_poly.type
_entity_poly.pdbx_seq_one_letter_code
_entity_poly.pdbx_strand_id
1 'polypeptide(L)'
;MAFSRRLSVAGTAVLMLGACSALSGPANVVEVNVAAATFERVGIPAVATVPFSVTNRGSASAFVARCDNRVMAAVDRWNGQNWVQYSGDACPAIYTTAALEITPGASAAGSQFVLEPGKYRLRVGTVDASNSRLDWSIVSSQFEVR
;
A
#
# COMPACT_ATOMS: atom_id res chain seq x y z
N MET A 1 -78.27 23.45 -23.78
CA MET A 1 -77.67 22.12 -23.47
C MET A 1 -76.23 22.27 -23.56
N ALA A 2 -75.50 22.36 -22.37
CA ALA A 2 -74.07 22.53 -22.29
C ALA A 2 -73.44 21.28 -21.65
N PHE A 3 -72.64 20.55 -22.41
CA PHE A 3 -71.93 19.37 -21.93
C PHE A 3 -70.56 19.81 -21.37
N SER A 4 -70.45 19.70 -20.06
CA SER A 4 -69.14 19.94 -19.38
C SER A 4 -68.33 18.63 -19.39
N ARG A 5 -67.21 18.60 -20.10
CA ARG A 5 -66.22 17.51 -20.05
C ARG A 5 -65.20 17.78 -18.92
N ARG A 6 -65.20 16.94 -17.91
CA ARG A 6 -64.20 16.89 -16.88
C ARG A 6 -63.02 16.10 -17.41
N LEU A 7 -61.84 16.77 -17.55
CA LEU A 7 -60.57 16.09 -17.75
C LEU A 7 -60.03 15.60 -16.39
N SER A 8 -59.88 14.30 -16.26
CA SER A 8 -59.15 13.69 -15.14
C SER A 8 -57.67 13.61 -15.53
N VAL A 9 -56.82 14.35 -14.83
CA VAL A 9 -55.38 14.24 -14.94
C VAL A 9 -54.91 13.17 -13.97
N ALA A 10 -54.51 12.01 -14.53
CA ALA A 10 -53.87 10.94 -13.75
C ALA A 10 -52.38 11.31 -13.58
N GLY A 11 -52.00 11.74 -12.40
CA GLY A 11 -50.60 11.99 -12.04
C GLY A 11 -49.84 10.67 -11.84
N THR A 12 -48.95 10.35 -12.75
CA THR A 12 -48.01 9.23 -12.61
C THR A 12 -46.86 9.67 -11.70
N ALA A 13 -46.87 9.20 -10.46
CA ALA A 13 -45.72 9.37 -9.54
C ALA A 13 -44.60 8.43 -9.96
N VAL A 14 -43.54 8.98 -10.56
CA VAL A 14 -42.29 8.26 -10.82
C VAL A 14 -41.50 8.19 -9.53
N LEU A 15 -41.50 7.03 -8.87
CA LEU A 15 -40.57 6.70 -7.77
C LEU A 15 -39.17 6.53 -8.35
N MET A 16 -38.33 7.57 -8.21
CA MET A 16 -36.88 7.49 -8.41
C MET A 16 -36.30 6.67 -7.26
N LEU A 17 -36.13 5.36 -7.46
CA LEU A 17 -35.26 4.52 -6.63
C LEU A 17 -33.84 4.94 -6.91
N GLY A 18 -33.32 5.86 -6.09
CA GLY A 18 -31.90 6.18 -6.05
C GLY A 18 -31.13 4.94 -5.63
N ALA A 19 -30.61 4.18 -6.59
CA ALA A 19 -29.59 3.17 -6.32
C ALA A 19 -28.35 3.91 -5.80
N CYS A 20 -28.14 3.92 -4.47
CA CYS A 20 -26.86 4.17 -3.89
C CYS A 20 -25.92 3.04 -4.36
N SER A 21 -25.26 3.21 -5.51
CA SER A 21 -24.08 2.44 -5.85
C SER A 21 -23.04 2.80 -4.79
N ALA A 22 -22.94 2.00 -3.75
CA ALA A 22 -21.78 2.02 -2.89
C ALA A 22 -20.58 1.83 -3.84
N LEU A 23 -19.79 2.89 -4.04
CA LEU A 23 -18.49 2.83 -4.68
C LEU A 23 -17.61 1.97 -3.77
N SER A 24 -17.72 0.65 -3.91
CA SER A 24 -16.78 -0.29 -3.34
C SER A 24 -15.47 -0.02 -4.05
N GLY A 25 -14.61 0.75 -3.40
CA GLY A 25 -13.20 0.86 -3.80
C GLY A 25 -12.58 -0.54 -3.87
N PRO A 26 -11.45 -0.70 -4.57
CA PRO A 26 -10.78 -1.99 -4.67
C PRO A 26 -10.55 -2.55 -3.26
N ALA A 27 -10.84 -3.84 -3.06
CA ALA A 27 -10.83 -4.49 -1.75
C ALA A 27 -9.47 -4.37 -1.04
N ASN A 28 -8.36 -4.40 -1.79
CA ASN A 28 -7.01 -4.30 -1.27
C ASN A 28 -6.21 -3.23 -2.04
N VAL A 29 -5.95 -2.11 -1.42
CA VAL A 29 -5.03 -1.08 -1.91
C VAL A 29 -4.02 -0.81 -0.82
N VAL A 30 -2.81 -1.32 -1.01
CA VAL A 30 -1.70 -1.08 -0.09
C VAL A 30 -0.76 -0.06 -0.73
N GLU A 31 -0.45 0.99 0.00
CA GLU A 31 0.44 2.07 -0.40
C GLU A 31 1.70 2.07 0.47
N VAL A 32 2.85 2.23 -0.16
CA VAL A 32 4.14 2.31 0.53
C VAL A 32 4.69 3.72 0.37
N ASN A 33 4.86 4.43 1.50
CA ASN A 33 5.35 5.80 1.54
C ASN A 33 6.70 5.84 2.27
N VAL A 34 7.73 6.38 1.62
CA VAL A 34 9.00 6.72 2.26
C VAL A 34 8.93 8.10 2.90
N ALA A 35 9.62 8.28 4.04
CA ALA A 35 9.51 9.49 4.84
C ALA A 35 10.07 10.74 4.16
N ALA A 36 10.99 10.59 3.19
CA ALA A 36 11.60 11.69 2.45
C ALA A 36 12.04 11.24 1.04
N ALA A 37 12.24 12.21 0.15
CA ALA A 37 12.78 11.95 -1.18
C ALA A 37 14.31 11.82 -1.19
N THR A 38 15.00 12.25 -0.13
CA THR A 38 16.46 12.18 -0.01
C THR A 38 16.85 11.82 1.41
N PHE A 39 17.85 10.95 1.54
CA PHE A 39 18.42 10.51 2.81
C PHE A 39 19.94 10.64 2.79
N GLU A 40 20.51 11.16 3.88
CA GLU A 40 21.95 11.26 4.06
C GLU A 40 22.49 10.04 4.79
N ARG A 41 23.68 9.58 4.38
CA ARG A 41 24.41 8.53 5.09
C ARG A 41 25.20 9.12 6.24
N VAL A 42 25.07 8.53 7.41
CA VAL A 42 25.77 8.97 8.63
C VAL A 42 26.50 7.82 9.31
N GLY A 43 27.51 8.15 10.10
CA GLY A 43 28.27 7.18 10.90
C GLY A 43 29.44 6.54 10.18
N ILE A 44 30.05 5.54 10.83
CA ILE A 44 31.17 4.73 10.34
C ILE A 44 30.86 3.25 10.61
N PRO A 45 30.59 2.41 9.58
CA PRO A 45 30.42 2.80 8.16
C PRO A 45 29.24 3.73 7.96
N ALA A 46 29.29 4.57 6.91
CA ALA A 46 28.22 5.50 6.61
C ALA A 46 26.99 4.77 6.08
N VAL A 47 25.84 4.94 6.73
CA VAL A 47 24.57 4.26 6.44
C VAL A 47 23.45 5.28 6.40
N ALA A 48 22.57 5.17 5.41
CA ALA A 48 21.28 5.87 5.41
C ALA A 48 20.21 4.97 6.04
N THR A 49 19.49 5.51 7.03
CA THR A 49 18.26 4.88 7.53
C THR A 49 17.09 5.47 6.75
N VAL A 50 16.29 4.59 6.14
CA VAL A 50 15.14 4.94 5.30
C VAL A 50 13.85 4.49 5.99
N PRO A 51 13.21 5.37 6.79
CA PRO A 51 11.91 5.07 7.37
C PRO A 51 10.83 5.06 6.29
N PHE A 52 9.89 4.14 6.44
CA PHE A 52 8.73 4.05 5.56
C PHE A 52 7.47 3.63 6.33
N SER A 53 6.32 3.84 5.72
CA SER A 53 5.03 3.34 6.20
C SER A 53 4.32 2.58 5.10
N VAL A 54 3.54 1.57 5.52
CA VAL A 54 2.65 0.81 4.65
C VAL A 54 1.24 1.07 5.12
N THR A 55 0.40 1.64 4.26
CA THR A 55 -0.97 2.05 4.58
C THR A 55 -1.96 1.25 3.76
N ASN A 56 -2.97 0.69 4.40
CA ASN A 56 -4.09 0.06 3.71
C ASN A 56 -5.15 1.13 3.35
N ARG A 57 -5.27 1.46 2.06
CA ARG A 57 -6.29 2.37 1.51
C ARG A 57 -7.54 1.63 1.01
N GLY A 58 -7.53 0.30 1.09
CA GLY A 58 -8.65 -0.54 0.68
C GLY A 58 -9.78 -0.59 1.71
N SER A 59 -10.83 -1.30 1.38
CA SER A 59 -12.02 -1.51 2.22
C SER A 59 -11.98 -2.83 3.00
N ALA A 60 -11.02 -3.71 2.73
CA ALA A 60 -10.77 -4.97 3.43
C ALA A 60 -9.39 -4.98 4.08
N SER A 61 -9.18 -5.82 5.08
CA SER A 61 -7.85 -6.03 5.69
C SER A 61 -6.83 -6.48 4.65
N ALA A 62 -5.64 -5.90 4.70
CA ALA A 62 -4.48 -6.32 3.93
C ALA A 62 -3.45 -6.97 4.86
N PHE A 63 -2.65 -7.88 4.31
CA PHE A 63 -1.63 -8.58 5.07
C PHE A 63 -0.26 -8.34 4.42
N VAL A 64 0.72 -7.93 5.23
CA VAL A 64 2.10 -7.75 4.79
C VAL A 64 3.02 -8.70 5.53
N ALA A 65 4.11 -9.09 4.90
CA ALA A 65 5.12 -9.90 5.56
C ALA A 65 5.83 -9.08 6.65
N ARG A 66 6.01 -9.68 7.81
CA ARG A 66 6.83 -9.12 8.90
C ARG A 66 7.86 -10.12 9.38
N CYS A 67 8.97 -9.60 9.87
CA CYS A 67 9.99 -10.34 10.59
C CYS A 67 10.06 -9.78 12.00
N ASP A 68 9.64 -10.58 12.99
CA ASP A 68 9.42 -10.10 14.35
C ASP A 68 8.46 -8.88 14.34
N ASN A 69 8.90 -7.71 14.75
CA ASN A 69 8.09 -6.48 14.78
C ASN A 69 8.31 -5.55 13.58
N ARG A 70 9.07 -5.97 12.54
CA ARG A 70 9.36 -5.15 11.36
C ARG A 70 8.56 -5.60 10.15
N VAL A 71 7.99 -4.66 9.42
CA VAL A 71 7.49 -4.90 8.06
C VAL A 71 8.67 -5.26 7.17
N MET A 72 8.57 -6.36 6.43
CA MET A 72 9.61 -6.79 5.48
C MET A 72 9.55 -5.97 4.20
N ALA A 73 10.69 -5.42 3.80
CA ALA A 73 10.84 -4.69 2.56
C ALA A 73 12.18 -4.99 1.89
N ALA A 74 12.15 -5.27 0.61
CA ALA A 74 13.36 -5.33 -0.21
C ALA A 74 13.67 -3.95 -0.78
N VAL A 75 14.96 -3.69 -1.03
CA VAL A 75 15.44 -2.45 -1.63
C VAL A 75 15.90 -2.73 -3.06
N ASP A 76 15.35 -2.01 -4.02
CA ASP A 76 15.84 -2.00 -5.40
C ASP A 76 16.66 -0.74 -5.65
N ARG A 77 17.74 -0.87 -6.41
CA ARG A 77 18.59 0.22 -6.88
C ARG A 77 18.42 0.44 -8.38
N TRP A 78 18.40 1.69 -8.80
CA TRP A 78 18.45 2.05 -10.22
C TRP A 78 19.88 1.98 -10.75
N ASN A 79 20.14 1.15 -11.76
CA ASN A 79 21.47 0.98 -12.36
C ASN A 79 21.70 1.85 -13.63
N GLY A 80 20.77 2.77 -13.93
CA GLY A 80 20.80 3.59 -15.14
C GLY A 80 19.84 3.13 -16.24
N GLN A 81 19.42 1.87 -16.21
CA GLN A 81 18.50 1.28 -17.19
C GLN A 81 17.31 0.55 -16.53
N ASN A 82 17.58 -0.17 -15.46
CA ASN A 82 16.59 -1.00 -14.78
C ASN A 82 16.69 -0.91 -13.26
N TRP A 83 15.61 -1.27 -12.59
CA TRP A 83 15.61 -1.54 -11.16
C TRP A 83 16.18 -2.94 -10.90
N VAL A 84 17.22 -3.02 -10.10
CA VAL A 84 17.84 -4.29 -9.69
C VAL A 84 17.79 -4.42 -8.18
N GLN A 85 17.60 -5.63 -7.68
CA GLN A 85 17.59 -5.85 -6.24
C GLN A 85 18.95 -5.50 -5.64
N TYR A 86 18.96 -4.55 -4.71
CA TYR A 86 20.14 -4.11 -3.96
C TYR A 86 20.30 -4.92 -2.68
N SER A 87 19.20 -5.01 -1.89
CA SER A 87 19.14 -5.86 -0.72
C SER A 87 17.76 -6.52 -0.63
N GLY A 88 17.75 -7.76 -0.15
CA GLY A 88 16.53 -8.45 0.24
C GLY A 88 16.31 -8.33 1.75
N ASP A 89 15.07 -8.34 2.20
CA ASP A 89 14.77 -8.49 3.61
C ASP A 89 14.71 -9.97 3.95
N ALA A 90 15.81 -10.49 4.48
CA ALA A 90 15.86 -11.84 5.02
C ALA A 90 15.49 -11.80 6.51
N CYS A 91 14.51 -12.59 6.89
CA CYS A 91 14.21 -12.80 8.30
C CYS A 91 15.24 -13.79 8.87
N PRO A 92 16.09 -13.39 9.82
CA PRO A 92 17.01 -14.33 10.48
C PRO A 92 16.24 -15.50 11.09
N ALA A 93 16.86 -16.68 11.09
CA ALA A 93 16.22 -17.94 11.58
C ALA A 93 15.77 -17.89 13.05
N ILE A 94 16.30 -16.95 13.84
CA ILE A 94 15.92 -16.72 15.23
C ILE A 94 14.59 -15.96 15.38
N TYR A 95 14.07 -15.36 14.31
CA TYR A 95 12.80 -14.63 14.30
C TYR A 95 11.72 -15.38 13.52
N THR A 96 10.48 -15.08 13.84
CA THR A 96 9.35 -15.68 13.15
C THR A 96 8.89 -14.76 12.01
N THR A 97 8.85 -15.30 10.79
CA THR A 97 8.13 -14.66 9.67
C THR A 97 6.64 -14.86 9.90
N ALA A 98 5.88 -13.79 9.86
CA ALA A 98 4.43 -13.83 10.04
C ALA A 98 3.72 -12.84 9.12
N ALA A 99 2.41 -13.02 8.98
CA ALA A 99 1.54 -12.02 8.39
C ALA A 99 1.21 -10.94 9.44
N LEU A 100 1.34 -9.68 9.05
CA LEU A 100 0.85 -8.53 9.81
C LEU A 100 -0.42 -8.02 9.13
N GLU A 101 -1.53 -8.09 9.85
CA GLU A 101 -2.79 -7.51 9.37
C GLU A 101 -2.75 -5.99 9.49
N ILE A 102 -3.15 -5.31 8.42
CA ILE A 102 -3.36 -3.86 8.37
C ILE A 102 -4.83 -3.65 8.01
N THR A 103 -5.62 -3.24 8.98
CA THR A 103 -7.05 -2.95 8.79
C THR A 103 -7.25 -1.72 7.88
N PRO A 104 -8.44 -1.53 7.27
CA PRO A 104 -8.74 -0.38 6.44
C PRO A 104 -8.37 0.95 7.12
N GLY A 105 -7.62 1.80 6.44
CA GLY A 105 -7.14 3.10 6.95
C GLY A 105 -5.96 3.03 7.92
N ALA A 106 -5.59 1.86 8.42
CA ALA A 106 -4.43 1.70 9.31
C ALA A 106 -3.10 1.70 8.56
N SER A 107 -2.01 1.91 9.30
CA SER A 107 -0.65 1.89 8.78
C SER A 107 0.28 1.10 9.70
N ALA A 108 1.30 0.49 9.09
CA ALA A 108 2.42 -0.12 9.79
C ALA A 108 3.72 0.57 9.37
N ALA A 109 4.64 0.76 10.32
CA ALA A 109 5.93 1.40 10.07
C ALA A 109 7.03 0.35 9.84
N GLY A 110 8.06 0.75 9.07
CA GLY A 110 9.28 -0.02 8.87
C GLY A 110 10.47 0.90 8.62
N SER A 111 11.65 0.32 8.55
CA SER A 111 12.87 1.02 8.15
C SER A 111 13.79 0.09 7.39
N GLN A 112 14.56 0.63 6.44
CA GLN A 112 15.60 -0.07 5.71
C GLN A 112 16.93 0.67 5.82
N PHE A 113 18.03 -0.06 5.63
CA PHE A 113 19.38 0.49 5.65
C PHE A 113 19.99 0.44 4.26
N VAL A 114 20.59 1.55 3.83
CA VAL A 114 21.26 1.68 2.54
C VAL A 114 22.68 2.20 2.77
N LEU A 115 23.67 1.43 2.30
CA LEU A 115 25.09 1.71 2.50
C LEU A 115 25.73 2.55 1.40
N GLU A 116 25.16 2.51 0.18
CA GLU A 116 25.76 3.16 -0.99
C GLU A 116 24.91 4.34 -1.47
N PRO A 117 25.53 5.39 -2.04
CA PRO A 117 24.78 6.46 -2.70
C PRO A 117 24.07 5.93 -3.96
N GLY A 118 22.93 6.54 -4.28
CA GLY A 118 22.18 6.16 -5.50
C GLY A 118 20.71 6.44 -5.42
N LYS A 119 19.99 6.01 -6.46
CA LYS A 119 18.51 6.06 -6.53
C LYS A 119 17.93 4.71 -6.18
N TYR A 120 16.91 4.72 -5.35
CA TYR A 120 16.32 3.53 -4.77
C TYR A 120 14.80 3.59 -4.75
N ARG A 121 14.17 2.43 -4.57
CA ARG A 121 12.77 2.25 -4.19
C ARG A 121 12.66 1.04 -3.26
N LEU A 122 11.58 0.99 -2.49
CA LEU A 122 11.23 -0.17 -1.67
C LEU A 122 10.22 -1.05 -2.38
N ARG A 123 10.33 -2.36 -2.19
CA ARG A 123 9.28 -3.33 -2.47
C ARG A 123 8.83 -3.98 -1.18
N VAL A 124 7.54 -3.93 -0.89
CA VAL A 124 6.95 -4.56 0.31
C VAL A 124 6.28 -5.85 -0.09
N GLY A 125 6.54 -6.90 0.68
CA GLY A 125 5.90 -8.20 0.52
C GLY A 125 4.49 -8.19 1.09
N THR A 126 3.49 -8.44 0.25
CA THR A 126 2.14 -8.80 0.71
C THR A 126 2.02 -10.30 0.80
N VAL A 127 1.24 -10.76 1.76
CA VAL A 127 0.99 -12.19 1.99
C VAL A 127 -0.51 -12.43 2.11
N ASP A 128 -0.94 -13.67 1.95
CA ASP A 128 -2.28 -14.05 2.36
C ASP A 128 -2.38 -14.19 3.90
N ALA A 129 -3.60 -14.28 4.42
CA ALA A 129 -3.84 -14.38 5.86
C ALA A 129 -3.14 -15.59 6.52
N SER A 130 -2.82 -16.61 5.75
CA SER A 130 -2.11 -17.82 6.21
C SER A 130 -0.59 -17.68 6.14
N ASN A 131 -0.07 -16.57 5.62
CA ASN A 131 1.37 -16.33 5.36
C ASN A 131 1.99 -17.37 4.40
N SER A 132 1.18 -17.97 3.53
CA SER A 132 1.60 -19.06 2.66
C SER A 132 2.14 -18.58 1.31
N ARG A 133 1.75 -17.39 0.86
CA ARG A 133 2.14 -16.82 -0.43
C ARG A 133 2.61 -15.39 -0.27
N LEU A 134 3.86 -15.14 -0.68
CA LEU A 134 4.49 -13.83 -0.66
C LEU A 134 4.50 -13.23 -2.08
N ASP A 135 3.99 -11.99 -2.22
CA ASP A 135 4.05 -11.19 -3.45
C ASP A 135 4.77 -9.87 -3.17
N TRP A 136 5.76 -9.53 -4.02
CA TRP A 136 6.60 -8.33 -3.92
C TRP A 136 6.20 -7.25 -4.94
N SER A 137 4.93 -7.17 -5.28
CA SER A 137 4.42 -6.25 -6.32
C SER A 137 4.26 -4.80 -5.86
N ILE A 138 4.17 -4.55 -4.55
CA ILE A 138 3.92 -3.20 -4.03
C ILE A 138 5.23 -2.44 -3.88
N VAL A 139 5.35 -1.34 -4.63
CA VAL A 139 6.55 -0.51 -4.67
C VAL A 139 6.29 0.91 -4.17
N SER A 140 7.29 1.51 -3.50
CA SER A 140 7.26 2.91 -3.09
C SER A 140 7.55 3.86 -4.26
N SER A 141 7.36 5.16 -4.03
CA SER A 141 8.05 6.20 -4.81
C SER A 141 9.57 6.00 -4.72
N GLN A 142 10.29 6.53 -5.73
CA GLN A 142 11.75 6.53 -5.70
C GLN A 142 12.28 7.58 -4.70
N PHE A 143 13.46 7.30 -4.13
CA PHE A 143 14.21 8.19 -3.26
C PHE A 143 15.71 8.15 -3.59
N GLU A 144 16.46 9.12 -3.13
CA GLU A 144 17.90 9.23 -3.32
C GLU A 144 18.64 9.08 -1.99
N VAL A 145 19.75 8.38 -2.01
CA VAL A 145 20.72 8.29 -0.89
C VAL A 145 22.01 9.00 -1.29
N ARG A 146 22.54 9.85 -0.43
CA ARG A 146 23.77 10.64 -0.63
C ARG A 146 24.86 10.34 0.38
#